data_a041abf6da75c0452b0e339c7606c104
#
_entry.id   a041abf6da75c0452b0e339c7606c104
#
_cell.length_a   1.000
_cell.length_b   1.000
_cell.length_c   1.000
_cell.angle_alpha   90.00
_cell.angle_beta   90.00
_cell.angle_gamma   90.00
#
_symmetry.space_group_name_H-M   'P 1'
#
loop_
_entity.id
_entity.type
_entity.pdbx_description
1 polymer ?
#
loop_
_entity_poly.entity_id
_entity_poly.type
_entity_poly.pdbx_seq_one_letter_code
_entity_poly.pdbx_strand_id
1 'polypeptide(L)'
;MRRLAFSVLFVMVPIGSAFAETIAEPGALLQGLDKITARVSKFEAPVGTPVRFGTLSIRVRDCEKNPPEEEPESAAFLEIDEVRPGEVNLRVFSGWMFASSPALSALEHPVYDVNVLDCKTASGSPPVQSGKVEEKTAR
;
A
#
# COMPACT_ATOMS: atom_id res chain seq x y z
N MET A 1 -64.00 35.77 7.01
CA MET A 1 -63.22 34.49 6.93
C MET A 1 -61.84 34.83 6.39
N ARG A 2 -60.86 34.94 7.31
CA ARG A 2 -59.48 35.29 6.93
C ARG A 2 -58.67 33.94 6.78
N ARG A 3 -58.31 33.66 5.58
CA ARG A 3 -57.42 32.50 5.30
C ARG A 3 -55.97 32.92 5.54
N LEU A 4 -55.38 32.46 6.61
CA LEU A 4 -53.93 32.57 6.87
C LEU A 4 -53.20 31.55 6.02
N ALA A 5 -52.47 32.02 5.00
CA ALA A 5 -51.56 31.20 4.23
C ALA A 5 -50.23 31.07 5.02
N PHE A 6 -49.96 29.87 5.54
CA PHE A 6 -48.66 29.52 6.13
C PHE A 6 -47.67 29.21 4.99
N SER A 7 -46.76 30.14 4.75
CA SER A 7 -45.65 29.93 3.80
C SER A 7 -44.56 29.17 4.51
N VAL A 8 -44.40 27.87 4.20
CA VAL A 8 -43.28 27.05 4.70
C VAL A 8 -42.06 27.39 3.87
N LEU A 9 -41.14 28.12 4.48
CA LEU A 9 -39.85 28.44 3.88
C LEU A 9 -38.96 27.20 4.01
N PHE A 10 -38.75 26.48 2.91
CA PHE A 10 -37.86 25.30 2.84
C PHE A 10 -36.41 25.80 2.72
N VAL A 11 -35.68 25.77 3.84
CA VAL A 11 -34.24 26.09 3.88
C VAL A 11 -33.46 24.89 3.33
N MET A 12 -32.99 25.04 2.11
CA MET A 12 -32.11 24.06 1.48
C MET A 12 -30.70 24.24 2.05
N VAL A 13 -30.27 23.34 2.94
CA VAL A 13 -28.91 23.29 3.48
C VAL A 13 -28.02 22.58 2.45
N PRO A 14 -26.99 23.23 1.90
CA PRO A 14 -26.05 22.52 1.03
C PRO A 14 -25.24 21.52 1.87
N ILE A 15 -25.36 20.22 1.56
CA ILE A 15 -24.54 19.16 2.10
C ILE A 15 -23.19 19.29 1.39
N GLY A 16 -22.25 19.96 2.03
CA GLY A 16 -20.85 20.00 1.57
C GLY A 16 -20.26 18.60 1.67
N SER A 17 -19.88 18.02 0.54
CA SER A 17 -19.12 16.78 0.50
C SER A 17 -17.72 17.08 1.04
N ALA A 18 -17.43 16.66 2.25
CA ALA A 18 -16.06 16.64 2.79
C ALA A 18 -15.31 15.53 2.06
N PHE A 19 -14.47 15.88 1.11
CA PHE A 19 -13.49 14.95 0.57
C PHE A 19 -12.39 14.78 1.62
N ALA A 20 -12.16 13.55 2.08
CA ALA A 20 -10.96 13.22 2.84
C ALA A 20 -9.76 13.43 1.91
N GLU A 21 -8.88 14.37 2.26
CA GLU A 21 -7.70 14.69 1.48
C GLU A 21 -6.56 13.77 1.94
N THR A 22 -6.16 12.83 1.07
CA THR A 22 -5.01 11.98 1.28
C THR A 22 -3.73 12.67 0.78
N ILE A 23 -2.59 12.29 1.34
CA ILE A 23 -1.27 12.80 0.94
C ILE A 23 -0.60 11.73 0.07
N ALA A 24 -0.32 12.08 -1.19
CA ALA A 24 0.44 11.24 -2.10
C ALA A 24 1.92 11.24 -1.71
N GLU A 25 2.50 10.06 -1.56
CA GLU A 25 3.91 9.86 -1.21
C GLU A 25 4.68 9.23 -2.37
N PRO A 26 5.97 9.56 -2.56
CA PRO A 26 6.77 9.08 -3.69
C PRO A 26 7.22 7.63 -3.57
N GLY A 27 6.95 6.95 -2.47
CA GLY A 27 7.34 5.56 -2.26
C GLY A 27 6.54 4.84 -1.21
N ALA A 28 6.59 3.53 -1.24
CA ALA A 28 6.01 2.63 -0.26
C ALA A 28 7.08 1.88 0.51
N LEU A 29 6.83 1.65 1.81
CA LEU A 29 7.53 0.66 2.59
C LEU A 29 6.73 -0.63 2.53
N LEU A 30 7.34 -1.67 1.97
CA LEU A 30 6.75 -2.98 1.81
C LEU A 30 7.40 -3.99 2.76
N GLN A 31 6.64 -5.01 3.11
CA GLN A 31 7.13 -6.21 3.78
C GLN A 31 6.87 -7.41 2.88
N GLY A 32 7.92 -8.17 2.61
CA GLY A 32 7.84 -9.45 1.93
C GLY A 32 8.11 -10.60 2.90
N LEU A 33 7.35 -11.68 2.75
CA LEU A 33 7.57 -12.96 3.44
C LEU A 33 7.83 -14.05 2.41
N ASP A 34 8.95 -14.74 2.56
CA ASP A 34 9.20 -16.03 1.91
C ASP A 34 8.69 -17.14 2.84
N LYS A 35 7.60 -17.79 2.42
CA LYS A 35 6.93 -18.84 3.23
C LYS A 35 7.73 -20.14 3.31
N ILE A 36 8.63 -20.38 2.36
CA ILE A 36 9.47 -21.60 2.33
C ILE A 36 10.58 -21.50 3.36
N THR A 37 11.23 -20.34 3.44
CA THR A 37 12.36 -20.09 4.34
C THR A 37 11.96 -19.38 5.62
N ALA A 38 10.70 -18.95 5.74
CA ALA A 38 10.16 -18.13 6.83
C ALA A 38 10.92 -16.81 7.03
N ARG A 39 11.44 -16.23 5.94
CA ARG A 39 12.17 -14.96 5.99
C ARG A 39 11.24 -13.79 5.72
N VAL A 40 11.29 -12.83 6.63
CA VAL A 40 10.62 -11.53 6.50
C VAL A 40 11.67 -10.48 6.14
N SER A 41 11.36 -9.70 5.11
CA SER A 41 12.21 -8.59 4.65
C SER A 41 11.37 -7.34 4.50
N LYS A 42 11.91 -6.19 4.91
CA LYS A 42 11.33 -4.87 4.66
C LYS A 42 12.16 -4.18 3.61
N PHE A 43 11.50 -3.57 2.63
CA PHE A 43 12.16 -2.86 1.54
C PHE A 43 11.33 -1.70 1.05
N GLU A 44 12.01 -0.68 0.52
CA GLU A 44 11.37 0.47 -0.07
C GLU A 44 11.12 0.26 -1.56
N ALA A 45 9.97 0.71 -2.04
CA ALA A 45 9.58 0.65 -3.43
C ALA A 45 9.18 2.06 -3.90
N PRO A 46 10.03 2.74 -4.66
CA PRO A 46 9.68 4.02 -5.26
C PRO A 46 8.51 3.87 -6.23
N VAL A 47 7.58 4.83 -6.22
CA VAL A 47 6.46 4.84 -7.17
C VAL A 47 6.98 4.84 -8.60
N GLY A 48 6.47 3.96 -9.43
CA GLY A 48 6.81 3.83 -10.84
C GLY A 48 8.04 2.96 -11.14
N THR A 49 8.88 2.64 -10.15
CA THR A 49 10.08 1.83 -10.33
C THR A 49 9.86 0.41 -9.84
N PRO A 50 9.98 -0.62 -10.70
CA PRO A 50 9.83 -2.01 -10.26
C PRO A 50 10.96 -2.41 -9.31
N VAL A 51 10.61 -3.12 -8.23
CA VAL A 51 11.55 -3.73 -7.30
C VAL A 51 11.38 -5.24 -7.31
N ARG A 52 12.47 -5.96 -7.04
CA ARG A 52 12.46 -7.43 -7.04
C ARG A 52 12.39 -7.97 -5.61
N PHE A 53 11.50 -8.95 -5.43
CA PHE A 53 11.43 -9.76 -4.22
C PHE A 53 11.25 -11.23 -4.63
N GLY A 54 12.30 -12.05 -4.48
CA GLY A 54 12.32 -13.41 -5.01
C GLY A 54 12.07 -13.43 -6.53
N THR A 55 11.07 -14.17 -6.96
CA THR A 55 10.62 -14.21 -8.36
C THR A 55 9.61 -13.10 -8.72
N LEU A 56 9.21 -12.30 -7.74
CA LEU A 56 8.24 -11.24 -7.96
C LEU A 56 8.91 -9.95 -8.43
N SER A 57 8.28 -9.29 -9.38
CA SER A 57 8.54 -7.91 -9.78
C SER A 57 7.37 -7.05 -9.30
N ILE A 58 7.62 -6.17 -8.37
CA ILE A 58 6.61 -5.35 -7.69
C ILE A 58 6.74 -3.93 -8.18
N ARG A 59 5.65 -3.37 -8.69
CA ARG A 59 5.56 -1.96 -9.09
C ARG A 59 4.49 -1.28 -8.26
N VAL A 60 4.89 -0.27 -7.51
CA VAL A 60 3.97 0.65 -6.84
C VAL A 60 3.54 1.70 -7.86
N ARG A 61 2.25 1.83 -8.10
CA ARG A 61 1.69 2.86 -9.00
C ARG A 61 1.33 4.12 -8.26
N ASP A 62 0.88 3.95 -7.04
CA ASP A 62 0.46 5.05 -6.18
C ASP A 62 0.63 4.66 -4.71
N CYS A 63 0.89 5.62 -3.85
CA CYS A 63 0.96 5.43 -2.40
C CYS A 63 0.38 6.66 -1.72
N GLU A 64 -0.68 6.48 -0.98
CA GLU A 64 -1.42 7.54 -0.31
C GLU A 64 -1.48 7.29 1.19
N LYS A 65 -1.39 8.36 1.96
CA LYS A 65 -1.38 8.35 3.41
C LYS A 65 -2.40 9.35 3.95
N ASN A 66 -3.06 8.99 5.03
CA ASN A 66 -3.92 9.94 5.74
C ASN A 66 -3.10 11.07 6.36
N PRO A 67 -3.66 12.29 6.43
CA PRO A 67 -3.02 13.40 7.15
C PRO A 67 -2.81 13.05 8.63
N PRO A 68 -1.84 13.71 9.31
CA PRO A 68 -1.51 13.41 10.72
C PRO A 68 -2.65 13.63 11.71
N GLU A 69 -3.66 14.40 11.35
CA GLU A 69 -4.85 14.70 12.17
C GLU A 69 -5.90 13.59 12.13
N GLU A 70 -5.79 12.68 11.17
CA GLU A 70 -6.71 11.56 10.98
C GLU A 70 -6.11 10.26 11.53
N GLU A 71 -6.97 9.22 11.60
CA GLU A 71 -6.51 7.88 11.96
C GLU A 71 -5.45 7.41 10.95
N PRO A 72 -4.30 6.90 11.42
CA PRO A 72 -3.22 6.51 10.52
C PRO A 72 -3.65 5.40 9.56
N GLU A 73 -3.54 5.68 8.28
CA GLU A 73 -3.73 4.71 7.19
C GLU A 73 -2.74 5.00 6.06
N SER A 74 -2.23 3.96 5.47
CA SER A 74 -1.44 4.02 4.24
C SER A 74 -1.99 2.99 3.26
N ALA A 75 -2.25 3.42 2.03
CA ALA A 75 -2.73 2.58 0.95
C ALA A 75 -1.83 2.71 -0.27
N ALA A 76 -1.48 1.60 -0.87
CA ALA A 76 -0.69 1.59 -2.10
C ALA A 76 -1.35 0.75 -3.18
N PHE A 77 -1.33 1.25 -4.41
CA PHE A 77 -1.72 0.49 -5.58
C PHE A 77 -0.51 -0.27 -6.11
N LEU A 78 -0.58 -1.60 -6.06
CA LEU A 78 0.49 -2.49 -6.48
C LEU A 78 0.11 -3.27 -7.75
N GLU A 79 1.08 -3.41 -8.63
CA GLU A 79 1.07 -4.41 -9.69
C GLU A 79 2.23 -5.37 -9.45
N ILE A 80 1.93 -6.65 -9.35
CA ILE A 80 2.92 -7.68 -9.05
C ILE A 80 2.89 -8.71 -10.18
N ASP A 81 4.05 -8.91 -10.80
CA ASP A 81 4.26 -9.91 -11.83
C ASP A 81 5.20 -11.00 -11.31
N GLU A 82 4.90 -12.25 -11.60
CA GLU A 82 5.86 -13.33 -11.43
C GLU A 82 6.76 -13.40 -12.65
N VAL A 83 8.06 -13.35 -12.41
CA VAL A 83 9.09 -13.34 -13.46
C VAL A 83 10.00 -14.54 -13.26
N ARG A 84 9.89 -15.51 -14.15
CA ARG A 84 10.77 -16.70 -14.17
C ARG A 84 11.63 -16.68 -15.43
N PRO A 85 12.91 -17.10 -15.32
CA PRO A 85 13.78 -17.19 -16.50
C PRO A 85 13.20 -18.09 -17.59
N GLY A 86 13.12 -17.60 -18.82
CA GLY A 86 12.62 -18.34 -19.98
C GLY A 86 11.09 -18.47 -20.06
N GLU A 87 10.34 -17.87 -19.14
CA GLU A 87 8.88 -17.86 -19.15
C GLU A 87 8.32 -16.46 -19.40
N VAL A 88 7.08 -16.38 -19.83
CA VAL A 88 6.35 -15.11 -19.95
C VAL A 88 5.98 -14.62 -18.56
N ASN A 89 6.16 -13.32 -18.31
CA ASN A 89 5.75 -12.70 -17.05
C ASN A 89 4.25 -12.86 -16.83
N LEU A 90 3.87 -13.28 -15.63
CA LEU A 90 2.49 -13.49 -15.25
C LEU A 90 2.08 -12.48 -14.19
N ARG A 91 1.02 -11.68 -14.47
CA ARG A 91 0.41 -10.80 -13.46
C ARG A 91 -0.26 -11.65 -12.40
N VAL A 92 0.23 -11.58 -11.15
CA VAL A 92 -0.29 -12.33 -10.00
C VAL A 92 -1.09 -11.45 -9.03
N PHE A 93 -0.94 -10.14 -9.12
CA PHE A 93 -1.73 -9.19 -8.34
C PHE A 93 -1.81 -7.82 -9.03
N SER A 94 -2.97 -7.17 -8.92
CA SER A 94 -3.18 -5.77 -9.28
C SER A 94 -4.30 -5.19 -8.42
N GLY A 95 -3.99 -4.21 -7.58
CA GLY A 95 -4.99 -3.59 -6.71
C GLY A 95 -4.40 -2.76 -5.58
N TRP A 96 -5.29 -2.21 -4.77
CA TRP A 96 -4.95 -1.48 -3.56
C TRP A 96 -4.69 -2.43 -2.40
N MET A 97 -3.60 -2.20 -1.68
CA MET A 97 -3.32 -2.82 -0.38
C MET A 97 -3.33 -1.76 0.72
N PHE A 98 -3.83 -2.13 1.89
CA PHE A 98 -4.01 -1.23 3.03
C PHE A 98 -3.14 -1.68 4.20
N ALA A 99 -2.38 -0.76 4.78
CA ALA A 99 -1.47 -1.07 5.89
C ALA A 99 -2.21 -1.52 7.15
N SER A 100 -3.36 -0.90 7.45
CA SER A 100 -4.19 -1.25 8.63
C SER A 100 -4.95 -2.57 8.48
N SER A 101 -5.19 -3.01 7.24
CA SER A 101 -6.06 -4.16 6.96
C SER A 101 -5.51 -5.01 5.81
N PRO A 102 -4.37 -5.68 5.99
CA PRO A 102 -3.71 -6.45 4.93
C PRO A 102 -4.59 -7.54 4.32
N ALA A 103 -5.52 -8.09 5.11
CA ALA A 103 -6.40 -9.17 4.68
C ALA A 103 -7.51 -8.75 3.70
N LEU A 104 -7.78 -7.44 3.57
CA LEU A 104 -8.82 -6.96 2.64
C LEU A 104 -8.44 -7.18 1.18
N SER A 105 -7.15 -7.09 0.87
CA SER A 105 -6.63 -7.24 -0.49
C SER A 105 -5.22 -7.79 -0.38
N ALA A 106 -5.09 -9.10 -0.51
CA ALA A 106 -3.86 -9.83 -0.31
C ALA A 106 -3.38 -10.49 -1.60
N LEU A 107 -2.06 -10.57 -1.77
CA LEU A 107 -1.46 -11.41 -2.79
C LEU A 107 -1.72 -12.89 -2.45
N GLU A 108 -2.33 -13.61 -3.37
CA GLU A 108 -2.44 -15.06 -3.29
C GLU A 108 -1.31 -15.72 -4.09
N HIS A 109 -0.26 -16.12 -3.38
CA HIS A 109 0.90 -16.76 -3.98
C HIS A 109 1.40 -17.91 -3.08
N PRO A 110 1.79 -19.07 -3.64
CA PRO A 110 2.17 -20.23 -2.83
C PRO A 110 3.46 -20.04 -2.03
N VAL A 111 4.37 -19.16 -2.49
CA VAL A 111 5.70 -18.98 -1.90
C VAL A 111 5.85 -17.64 -1.19
N TYR A 112 5.24 -16.58 -1.70
CA TYR A 112 5.47 -15.22 -1.21
C TYR A 112 4.21 -14.54 -0.71
N ASP A 113 4.35 -13.74 0.35
CA ASP A 113 3.39 -12.70 0.74
C ASP A 113 4.03 -11.33 0.61
N VAL A 114 3.24 -10.34 0.26
CA VAL A 114 3.64 -8.93 0.20
C VAL A 114 2.59 -8.09 0.88
N ASN A 115 2.99 -7.22 1.78
CA ASN A 115 2.11 -6.29 2.49
C ASN A 115 2.67 -4.88 2.44
N VAL A 116 1.79 -3.90 2.41
CA VAL A 116 2.13 -2.48 2.59
C VAL A 116 2.24 -2.20 4.08
N LEU A 117 3.31 -1.52 4.49
CA LEU A 117 3.51 -1.06 5.87
C LEU A 117 3.26 0.44 6.01
N ASP A 118 3.73 1.23 5.06
CA ASP A 118 3.65 2.68 5.12
C ASP A 118 3.87 3.29 3.72
N CYS A 119 3.43 4.53 3.55
CA CYS A 119 3.83 5.39 2.44
C CYS A 119 4.81 6.45 2.96
N LYS A 120 5.92 6.64 2.30
CA LYS A 120 6.93 7.61 2.70
C LYS A 120 7.75 8.13 1.54
N THR A 121 8.42 9.24 1.81
CA THR A 121 9.45 9.76 0.94
C THR A 121 10.51 8.70 0.73
N ALA A 122 10.78 8.35 -0.53
CA ALA A 122 11.82 7.39 -0.86
C ALA A 122 13.16 7.91 -0.34
N SER A 123 13.67 7.32 0.72
CA SER A 123 15.08 7.46 1.05
C SER A 123 15.82 6.62 0.02
N GLY A 124 16.79 7.22 -0.68
CA GLY A 124 17.55 6.59 -1.77
C GLY A 124 18.48 5.46 -1.31
N SER A 125 17.97 4.56 -0.48
CA SER A 125 18.69 3.35 -0.09
C SER A 125 18.42 2.27 -1.12
N PRO A 126 19.47 1.67 -1.71
CA PRO A 126 19.30 0.53 -2.60
C PRO A 126 18.61 -0.62 -1.86
N PRO A 127 17.87 -1.49 -2.57
CA PRO A 127 17.22 -2.64 -1.96
C PRO A 127 18.25 -3.44 -1.16
N VAL A 128 17.97 -3.61 0.13
CA VAL A 128 18.82 -4.43 1.00
C VAL A 128 18.77 -5.86 0.46
N GLN A 129 19.80 -6.21 -0.27
CA GLN A 129 20.09 -7.61 -0.56
C GLN A 129 20.23 -8.30 0.79
N SER A 130 19.48 -9.37 0.96
CA SER A 130 19.48 -10.28 2.09
C SER A 130 20.88 -10.42 2.70
N GLY A 131 21.24 -9.55 3.63
CA GLY A 131 22.48 -9.56 4.37
C GLY A 131 22.30 -10.38 5.63
N LYS A 132 22.88 -11.59 5.62
CA LYS A 132 23.50 -12.30 6.71
C LYS A 132 23.13 -11.78 8.11
N VAL A 133 22.31 -12.56 8.79
CA VAL A 133 22.17 -12.44 10.24
C VAL A 133 23.58 -12.65 10.85
N GLU A 134 24.18 -11.58 11.28
CA GLU A 134 25.32 -11.66 12.20
C GLU A 134 24.78 -12.06 13.55
N GLU A 135 24.89 -13.34 13.83
CA GLU A 135 24.76 -13.88 15.18
C GLU A 135 25.88 -13.28 16.03
N LYS A 136 25.55 -12.23 16.76
CA LYS A 136 26.43 -11.68 17.79
C LYS A 136 26.39 -12.63 18.97
N THR A 137 27.31 -13.59 18.99
CA THR A 137 27.59 -14.41 20.15
C THR A 137 27.93 -13.50 21.33
N ALA A 138 27.00 -13.38 22.27
CA ALA A 138 27.27 -12.78 23.56
C ALA A 138 28.21 -13.71 24.35
N ARG A 139 29.38 -13.22 24.71
CA ARG A 139 30.20 -13.73 25.78
C ARG A 139 29.97 -12.95 27.06
#